data_03b3974794a0bb9242b5a8d135494a7b
#
_entry.id   03b3974794a0bb9242b5a8d135494a7b
#
_cell.length_a   1.000
_cell.length_b   1.000
_cell.length_c   1.000
_cell.angle_alpha   90.00
_cell.angle_beta   90.00
_cell.angle_gamma   90.00
#
_symmetry.space_group_name_H-M   'P 1'
#
loop_
_entity.id
_entity.type
_entity.pdbx_description
1 polymer ?
#
loop_
_entity_poly.entity_id
_entity_poly.type
_entity_poly.pdbx_seq_one_letter_code
_entity_poly.pdbx_strand_id
1 'polypeptide(L)'
;MLKEVMHIGITVSDIEKSIKFYRDILGLTFKGQAVMEGKETDALFNMENCKIKIAYLNGSDNIIAPPIELLEFINHKTIEDKPQLNKISTSEICFKVNNIENVYKHLLNNNVECLSSPQEFDFTTYGFGKSKALYFKDPDGIILELMETF
;
A
#
# COMPACT_ATOMS: atom_id res chain seq x y z
N MET A 1 24.01 10.34 -2.93
CA MET A 1 22.91 10.31 -3.90
C MET A 1 22.00 9.15 -3.61
N LEU A 2 20.69 9.31 -3.87
CA LEU A 2 19.69 8.26 -3.68
C LEU A 2 19.98 7.09 -4.60
N LYS A 3 19.69 5.87 -4.14
CA LYS A 3 19.88 4.64 -4.92
C LYS A 3 18.53 4.02 -5.26
N GLU A 4 17.86 3.48 -4.26
CA GLU A 4 16.64 2.69 -4.42
C GLU A 4 15.60 3.05 -3.35
N VAL A 5 14.34 2.76 -3.63
CA VAL A 5 13.26 2.93 -2.64
C VAL A 5 13.38 1.77 -1.65
N MET A 6 13.56 2.09 -0.35
CA MET A 6 13.71 1.09 0.70
C MET A 6 12.36 0.55 1.20
N HIS A 7 11.37 1.43 1.35
CA HIS A 7 9.99 1.08 1.71
C HIS A 7 9.03 2.18 1.25
N ILE A 8 7.75 1.89 1.31
CA ILE A 8 6.67 2.85 1.10
C ILE A 8 5.87 2.90 2.38
N GLY A 9 5.83 4.06 3.02
CA GLY A 9 5.08 4.27 4.26
C GLY A 9 3.61 4.64 3.98
N ILE A 10 2.70 4.01 4.72
CA ILE A 10 1.26 4.26 4.66
C ILE A 10 0.76 4.52 6.08
N THR A 11 0.24 5.70 6.34
CA THR A 11 -0.44 6.00 7.61
C THR A 11 -1.84 5.40 7.59
N VAL A 12 -2.16 4.62 8.63
CA VAL A 12 -3.43 3.90 8.78
C VAL A 12 -4.11 4.26 10.09
N SER A 13 -5.42 4.10 10.13
CA SER A 13 -6.24 4.40 11.32
C SER A 13 -6.16 3.29 12.39
N ASP A 14 -5.98 2.04 11.96
CA ASP A 14 -5.90 0.83 12.80
C ASP A 14 -4.93 -0.16 12.15
N ILE A 15 -3.75 -0.30 12.77
CA ILE A 15 -2.68 -1.13 12.21
C ILE A 15 -3.05 -2.62 12.19
N GLU A 16 -3.81 -3.12 13.16
CA GLU A 16 -4.19 -4.53 13.21
C GLU A 16 -5.21 -4.87 12.11
N LYS A 17 -6.15 -3.98 11.84
CA LYS A 17 -7.10 -4.10 10.73
C LYS A 17 -6.36 -4.06 9.39
N SER A 18 -5.42 -3.15 9.24
CA SER A 18 -4.62 -3.03 8.03
C SER A 18 -3.69 -4.21 7.82
N ILE A 19 -3.00 -4.71 8.87
CA ILE A 19 -2.20 -5.95 8.78
C ILE A 19 -3.05 -7.12 8.28
N LYS A 20 -4.25 -7.31 8.81
CA LYS A 20 -5.15 -8.38 8.33
C LYS A 20 -5.50 -8.21 6.86
N PHE A 21 -5.82 -7.00 6.43
CA PHE A 21 -6.12 -6.73 5.01
C PHE A 21 -4.93 -7.05 4.11
N TYR A 22 -3.77 -6.47 4.38
CA TYR A 22 -2.58 -6.64 3.53
C TYR A 22 -2.03 -8.08 3.58
N ARG A 23 -2.10 -8.76 4.72
CA ARG A 23 -1.66 -10.15 4.87
C ARG A 23 -2.68 -11.15 4.36
N ASP A 24 -3.93 -11.09 4.86
CA ASP A 24 -4.92 -12.16 4.68
C ASP A 24 -5.70 -12.03 3.37
N ILE A 25 -5.93 -10.79 2.89
CA ILE A 25 -6.65 -10.53 1.65
C ILE A 25 -5.68 -10.34 0.49
N LEU A 26 -4.65 -9.49 0.63
CA LEU A 26 -3.69 -9.25 -0.45
C LEU A 26 -2.56 -10.28 -0.53
N GLY A 27 -2.41 -11.12 0.49
CA GLY A 27 -1.41 -12.19 0.51
C GLY A 27 0.03 -11.73 0.71
N LEU A 28 0.25 -10.52 1.26
CA LEU A 28 1.59 -10.08 1.60
C LEU A 28 2.13 -10.82 2.84
N THR A 29 3.42 -11.07 2.86
CA THR A 29 4.08 -11.68 4.01
C THR A 29 4.34 -10.64 5.09
N PHE A 30 3.75 -10.83 6.27
CA PHE A 30 4.03 -10.02 7.45
C PHE A 30 5.45 -10.29 7.97
N LYS A 31 6.26 -9.26 8.10
CA LYS A 31 7.67 -9.35 8.52
C LYS A 31 7.91 -8.98 9.98
N GLY A 32 6.94 -8.33 10.61
CA GLY A 32 7.03 -7.94 12.01
C GLY A 32 6.45 -6.55 12.25
N GLN A 33 6.32 -6.22 13.53
CA GLN A 33 5.87 -4.90 13.98
C GLN A 33 6.72 -4.42 15.16
N ALA A 34 6.76 -3.12 15.36
CA ALA A 34 7.46 -2.48 16.47
C ALA A 34 6.72 -1.20 16.90
N VAL A 35 7.15 -0.66 18.03
CA VAL A 35 6.73 0.66 18.50
C VAL A 35 7.93 1.58 18.44
N MET A 36 7.76 2.76 17.86
CA MET A 36 8.73 3.84 17.87
C MET A 36 8.24 4.92 18.83
N GLU A 37 9.11 5.35 19.74
CA GLU A 37 8.86 6.42 20.70
C GLU A 37 10.19 7.01 21.21
N GLY A 38 10.14 8.19 21.84
CA GLY A 38 11.31 8.86 22.39
C GLY A 38 11.85 9.98 21.50
N LYS A 39 12.95 10.60 21.94
CA LYS A 39 13.50 11.84 21.33
C LYS A 39 13.85 11.69 19.85
N GLU A 40 14.35 10.55 19.46
CA GLU A 40 14.70 10.25 18.06
C GLU A 40 13.46 10.19 17.18
N THR A 41 12.38 9.59 17.69
CA THR A 41 11.08 9.55 17.00
C THR A 41 10.47 10.94 16.90
N ASP A 42 10.48 11.69 17.99
CA ASP A 42 10.03 13.09 18.03
C ASP A 42 10.75 13.94 16.98
N ALA A 43 12.08 13.81 16.92
CA ALA A 43 12.91 14.54 15.96
C ALA A 43 12.63 14.10 14.51
N LEU A 44 12.50 12.78 14.27
CA LEU A 44 12.28 12.22 12.93
C LEU A 44 10.93 12.68 12.33
N PHE A 45 9.88 12.65 13.13
CA PHE A 45 8.53 13.04 12.71
C PHE A 45 8.20 14.52 12.93
N ASN A 46 9.12 15.27 13.57
CA ASN A 46 8.93 16.67 13.97
C ASN A 46 7.64 16.85 14.79
N MET A 47 7.40 15.97 15.75
CA MET A 47 6.24 15.92 16.63
C MET A 47 6.69 15.67 18.07
N GLU A 48 6.15 16.39 19.04
CA GLU A 48 6.44 16.16 20.46
C GLU A 48 5.66 14.95 21.00
N ASN A 49 6.32 14.12 21.83
CA ASN A 49 5.74 12.91 22.42
C ASN A 49 5.14 11.97 21.37
N CYS A 50 5.81 11.83 20.25
CA CYS A 50 5.34 10.98 19.15
C CYS A 50 5.49 9.50 19.52
N LYS A 51 4.39 8.74 19.41
CA LYS A 51 4.39 7.29 19.60
C LYS A 51 3.66 6.63 18.43
N ILE A 52 4.35 5.75 17.73
CA ILE A 52 3.91 5.15 16.48
C ILE A 52 4.09 3.63 16.56
N LYS A 53 3.07 2.86 16.21
CA LYS A 53 3.24 1.47 15.81
C LYS A 53 3.63 1.42 14.34
N ILE A 54 4.57 0.57 14.00
CA ILE A 54 4.96 0.28 12.64
C ILE A 54 4.85 -1.22 12.35
N ALA A 55 4.51 -1.58 11.11
CA ALA A 55 4.48 -2.96 10.65
C ALA A 55 4.98 -3.06 9.21
N TYR A 56 5.79 -4.06 8.93
CA TYR A 56 6.34 -4.31 7.59
C TYR A 56 5.69 -5.54 6.94
N LEU A 57 5.27 -5.37 5.69
CA LEU A 57 4.73 -6.45 4.85
C LEU A 57 5.39 -6.40 3.46
N ASN A 58 5.69 -7.57 2.90
CA ASN A 58 6.33 -7.69 1.60
C ASN A 58 5.63 -8.76 0.74
N GLY A 59 5.63 -8.54 -0.58
CA GLY A 59 5.06 -9.47 -1.57
C GLY A 59 5.93 -10.72 -1.83
N SER A 60 7.18 -10.75 -1.35
CA SER A 60 8.09 -11.90 -1.49
C SER A 60 9.02 -12.05 -0.29
N ASP A 61 9.60 -13.25 -0.12
CA ASP A 61 10.63 -13.47 0.89
C ASP A 61 11.97 -12.80 0.55
N ASN A 62 12.19 -12.50 -0.73
CA ASN A 62 13.33 -11.73 -1.20
C ASN A 62 12.96 -10.25 -1.26
N ILE A 63 13.73 -9.40 -0.57
CA ILE A 63 13.56 -7.95 -0.57
C ILE A 63 14.08 -7.37 -1.90
N ILE A 64 13.43 -7.69 -3.01
CA ILE A 64 13.73 -7.10 -4.33
C ILE A 64 12.81 -5.89 -4.59
N ALA A 65 11.60 -5.91 -4.03
CA ALA A 65 10.65 -4.82 -4.09
C ALA A 65 10.57 -4.11 -2.72
N PRO A 66 10.37 -2.79 -2.66
CA PRO A 66 10.23 -2.08 -1.40
C PRO A 66 9.04 -2.64 -0.62
N PRO A 67 9.19 -2.98 0.67
CA PRO A 67 8.09 -3.40 1.50
C PRO A 67 7.12 -2.25 1.77
N ILE A 68 5.88 -2.60 2.11
CA ILE A 68 4.92 -1.67 2.67
C ILE A 68 5.21 -1.54 4.18
N GLU A 69 5.38 -0.31 4.65
CA GLU A 69 5.44 0.04 6.06
C GLU A 69 4.10 0.68 6.48
N LEU A 70 3.37 0.03 7.36
CA LEU A 70 2.16 0.60 7.96
C LEU A 70 2.54 1.39 9.22
N LEU A 71 1.96 2.59 9.40
CA LEU A 71 2.20 3.49 10.53
C LEU A 71 0.87 3.85 11.19
N GLU A 72 0.73 3.59 12.50
CA GLU A 72 -0.40 4.05 13.31
C GLU A 72 0.11 5.00 14.39
N PHE A 73 -0.32 6.26 14.34
CA PHE A 73 -0.03 7.26 15.35
C PHE A 73 -0.92 7.00 16.57
N ILE A 74 -0.33 6.68 17.74
CA ILE A 74 -1.07 6.28 18.94
C ILE A 74 -1.59 7.49 19.71
N ASN A 75 -0.75 8.49 19.90
CA ASN A 75 -1.03 9.66 20.74
C ASN A 75 -1.16 10.98 19.96
N HIS A 76 -1.29 10.89 18.63
CA HIS A 76 -1.62 12.01 17.77
C HIS A 76 -2.87 11.67 16.93
N LYS A 77 -3.71 12.68 16.71
CA LYS A 77 -4.88 12.49 15.85
C LYS A 77 -4.44 12.28 14.41
N THR A 78 -4.84 11.15 13.82
CA THR A 78 -4.70 10.93 12.37
C THR A 78 -5.57 11.92 11.61
N ILE A 79 -5.02 12.58 10.62
CA ILE A 79 -5.75 13.50 9.74
C ILE A 79 -6.34 12.65 8.61
N GLU A 80 -7.66 12.55 8.57
CA GLU A 80 -8.37 11.87 7.50
C GLU A 80 -8.60 12.84 6.34
N ASP A 81 -7.92 12.59 5.23
CA ASP A 81 -8.14 13.27 3.97
C ASP A 81 -8.32 12.20 2.89
N LYS A 82 -9.49 12.17 2.26
CA LYS A 82 -9.83 11.11 1.30
C LYS A 82 -8.89 11.12 0.10
N PRO A 83 -8.17 10.01 -0.18
CA PRO A 83 -7.32 9.88 -1.35
C PRO A 83 -8.12 10.05 -2.64
N GLN A 84 -7.49 10.71 -3.63
CA GLN A 84 -8.04 10.88 -4.97
C GLN A 84 -6.90 10.79 -5.98
N LEU A 85 -7.09 10.06 -7.08
CA LEU A 85 -6.06 9.85 -8.10
C LEU A 85 -5.53 11.14 -8.74
N ASN A 86 -6.36 12.18 -8.82
CA ASN A 86 -6.01 13.49 -9.39
C ASN A 86 -5.55 14.53 -8.36
N LYS A 87 -5.28 14.12 -7.13
CA LYS A 87 -4.76 14.98 -6.06
C LYS A 87 -3.23 14.93 -6.05
N ILE A 88 -2.58 16.08 -5.81
CA ILE A 88 -1.12 16.13 -5.65
C ILE A 88 -0.74 15.47 -4.32
N SER A 89 -0.36 14.20 -4.40
CA SER A 89 0.08 13.35 -3.29
C SER A 89 0.64 12.04 -3.86
N THR A 90 0.89 11.02 -3.04
CA THR A 90 1.00 9.64 -3.53
C THR A 90 -0.37 9.21 -4.00
N SER A 91 -0.53 8.98 -5.31
CA SER A 91 -1.83 8.66 -5.92
C SER A 91 -2.27 7.24 -5.64
N GLU A 92 -1.35 6.29 -5.81
CA GLU A 92 -1.57 4.85 -5.61
C GLU A 92 -0.26 4.12 -5.30
N ILE A 93 -0.39 2.86 -4.92
CA ILE A 93 0.70 1.87 -4.87
C ILE A 93 0.31 0.71 -5.77
N CYS A 94 1.14 0.45 -6.79
CA CYS A 94 0.87 -0.59 -7.78
C CYS A 94 1.52 -1.92 -7.37
N PHE A 95 0.72 -3.00 -7.38
CA PHE A 95 1.18 -4.38 -7.16
C PHE A 95 1.12 -5.16 -8.48
N LYS A 96 2.23 -5.81 -8.82
CA LYS A 96 2.27 -6.73 -9.95
C LYS A 96 1.55 -8.02 -9.61
N VAL A 97 0.72 -8.51 -10.54
CA VAL A 97 0.03 -9.80 -10.45
C VAL A 97 0.22 -10.62 -11.73
N ASN A 98 0.03 -11.94 -11.64
CA ASN A 98 0.14 -12.83 -12.79
C ASN A 98 -1.22 -13.18 -13.43
N ASN A 99 -2.34 -12.95 -12.72
CA ASN A 99 -3.68 -13.18 -13.22
C ASN A 99 -4.65 -12.21 -12.54
N ILE A 100 -4.83 -11.05 -13.14
CA ILE A 100 -5.62 -9.96 -12.59
C ILE A 100 -7.10 -10.32 -12.44
N GLU A 101 -7.65 -11.14 -13.35
CA GLU A 101 -9.05 -11.56 -13.30
C GLU A 101 -9.36 -12.41 -12.05
N ASN A 102 -8.43 -13.30 -11.69
CA ASN A 102 -8.57 -14.12 -10.49
C ASN A 102 -8.43 -13.28 -9.23
N VAL A 103 -7.47 -12.35 -9.21
CA VAL A 103 -7.28 -11.45 -8.06
C VAL A 103 -8.48 -10.51 -7.92
N TYR A 104 -9.02 -9.97 -9.01
CA TYR A 104 -10.23 -9.15 -8.99
C TYR A 104 -11.42 -9.89 -8.37
N LYS A 105 -11.70 -11.15 -8.80
CA LYS A 105 -12.74 -11.98 -8.19
C LYS A 105 -12.49 -12.21 -6.69
N HIS A 106 -11.24 -12.44 -6.31
CA HIS A 106 -10.86 -12.59 -4.91
C HIS A 106 -11.14 -11.34 -4.08
N LEU A 107 -10.80 -10.16 -4.61
CA LEU A 107 -11.10 -8.88 -3.96
C LEU A 107 -12.61 -8.69 -3.76
N LEU A 108 -13.42 -8.95 -4.79
CA LEU A 108 -14.88 -8.85 -4.71
C LEU A 108 -15.45 -9.81 -3.67
N ASN A 109 -14.98 -11.06 -3.61
CA ASN A 109 -15.41 -12.04 -2.63
C ASN A 109 -15.07 -11.65 -1.18
N ASN A 110 -14.10 -10.78 -0.99
CA ASN A 110 -13.72 -10.22 0.31
C ASN A 110 -14.30 -8.80 0.55
N ASN A 111 -15.30 -8.39 -0.23
CA ASN A 111 -15.97 -7.09 -0.14
C ASN A 111 -15.02 -5.90 -0.26
N VAL A 112 -13.93 -6.03 -1.02
CA VAL A 112 -13.01 -4.94 -1.31
C VAL A 112 -13.63 -4.04 -2.37
N GLU A 113 -13.64 -2.73 -2.12
CA GLU A 113 -14.15 -1.75 -3.08
C GLU A 113 -13.15 -1.59 -4.24
N CYS A 114 -13.54 -2.04 -5.44
CA CYS A 114 -12.80 -1.82 -6.67
C CYS A 114 -13.42 -0.65 -7.46
N LEU A 115 -12.59 0.23 -8.03
CA LEU A 115 -13.05 1.40 -8.78
C LEU A 115 -13.59 1.01 -10.16
N SER A 116 -13.07 -0.10 -10.71
CA SER A 116 -13.53 -0.68 -11.99
C SER A 116 -13.25 -2.18 -12.03
N SER A 117 -13.77 -2.88 -13.03
CA SER A 117 -13.20 -4.16 -13.48
C SER A 117 -11.82 -3.94 -14.12
N PRO A 118 -11.00 -5.01 -14.33
CA PRO A 118 -9.75 -4.89 -15.07
C PRO A 118 -9.95 -4.24 -16.44
N GLN A 119 -9.10 -3.25 -16.74
CA GLN A 119 -9.08 -2.53 -18.02
C GLN A 119 -7.78 -2.86 -18.75
N GLU A 120 -7.89 -3.08 -20.07
CA GLU A 120 -6.74 -3.40 -20.93
C GLU A 120 -6.18 -2.15 -21.60
N PHE A 121 -4.85 -2.04 -21.61
CA PHE A 121 -4.12 -0.95 -22.22
C PHE A 121 -3.05 -1.49 -23.16
N ASP A 122 -2.91 -0.86 -24.33
CA ASP A 122 -1.86 -1.14 -25.28
C ASP A 122 -0.94 0.09 -25.43
N PHE A 123 0.22 0.02 -24.81
CA PHE A 123 1.25 1.04 -24.89
C PHE A 123 2.48 0.59 -25.69
N THR A 124 2.31 -0.39 -26.58
CA THR A 124 3.41 -0.93 -27.42
C THR A 124 4.07 0.15 -28.28
N THR A 125 3.29 1.10 -28.79
CA THR A 125 3.79 2.24 -29.57
C THR A 125 4.71 3.16 -28.78
N TYR A 126 4.61 3.13 -27.43
CA TYR A 126 5.45 3.92 -26.51
C TYR A 126 6.56 3.07 -25.86
N GLY A 127 6.68 1.79 -26.23
CA GLY A 127 7.71 0.89 -25.68
C GLY A 127 7.38 0.27 -24.33
N PHE A 128 6.14 0.41 -23.80
CA PHE A 128 5.73 -0.13 -22.48
C PHE A 128 4.97 -1.45 -22.57
N GLY A 129 4.63 -1.94 -23.79
CA GLY A 129 3.90 -3.19 -24.00
C GLY A 129 2.42 -3.10 -23.69
N LYS A 130 1.82 -4.26 -23.39
CA LYS A 130 0.39 -4.39 -23.01
C LYS A 130 0.26 -4.69 -21.54
N SER A 131 -0.81 -4.19 -20.94
CA SER A 131 -1.13 -4.45 -19.54
C SER A 131 -2.63 -4.47 -19.30
N LYS A 132 -3.03 -5.12 -18.21
CA LYS A 132 -4.35 -4.93 -17.58
C LYS A 132 -4.13 -4.31 -16.22
N ALA A 133 -5.00 -3.38 -15.85
CA ALA A 133 -4.93 -2.72 -14.54
C ALA A 133 -6.31 -2.46 -13.97
N LEU A 134 -6.40 -2.34 -12.65
CA LEU A 134 -7.57 -1.85 -11.92
C LEU A 134 -7.12 -1.17 -10.63
N TYR A 135 -7.93 -0.23 -10.16
CA TYR A 135 -7.77 0.39 -8.84
C TYR A 135 -8.76 -0.18 -7.84
N PHE A 136 -8.32 -0.29 -6.59
CA PHE A 136 -9.12 -0.71 -5.45
C PHE A 136 -8.71 0.03 -4.18
N LYS A 137 -9.46 -0.11 -3.10
CA LYS A 137 -9.20 0.60 -1.85
C LYS A 137 -8.85 -0.34 -0.71
N ASP A 138 -7.94 0.10 0.13
CA ASP A 138 -7.69 -0.51 1.43
C ASP A 138 -8.77 -0.11 2.46
N PRO A 139 -8.73 -0.62 3.72
CA PRO A 139 -9.73 -0.29 4.74
C PRO A 139 -9.84 1.18 5.14
N ASP A 140 -8.82 1.99 4.89
CA ASP A 140 -8.79 3.44 5.13
C ASP A 140 -9.12 4.26 3.87
N GLY A 141 -9.38 3.58 2.74
CA GLY A 141 -9.69 4.19 1.46
C GLY A 141 -8.46 4.59 0.66
N ILE A 142 -7.26 4.14 1.05
CA ILE A 142 -6.02 4.34 0.30
C ILE A 142 -6.15 3.62 -1.03
N ILE A 143 -5.79 4.31 -2.11
CA ILE A 143 -5.89 3.75 -3.46
C ILE A 143 -4.69 2.85 -3.74
N LEU A 144 -4.98 1.64 -4.16
CA LEU A 144 -4.03 0.63 -4.58
C LEU A 144 -4.33 0.21 -6.02
N GLU A 145 -3.33 -0.24 -6.75
CA GLU A 145 -3.44 -0.71 -8.12
C GLU A 145 -3.00 -2.18 -8.22
N LEU A 146 -3.69 -2.95 -9.05
CA LEU A 146 -3.16 -4.19 -9.59
C LEU A 146 -2.77 -3.99 -11.05
N MET A 147 -1.64 -4.55 -11.44
CA MET A 147 -1.19 -4.56 -12.83
C MET A 147 -0.66 -5.93 -13.25
N GLU A 148 -1.17 -6.43 -14.36
CA GLU A 148 -0.67 -7.60 -15.10
C GLU A 148 -0.09 -7.12 -16.42
N THR A 149 1.16 -7.51 -16.73
CA THR A 149 1.83 -7.18 -18.00
C THR A 149 1.97 -8.41 -18.88
N PHE A 150 1.80 -8.30 -20.21
CA PHE A 150 1.88 -9.41 -21.17
C PHE A 150 2.29 -8.95 -22.59
#